data_2934c8d1bb9ecb47ed60932b8bf97f9d
#
_entry.id   2934c8d1bb9ecb47ed60932b8bf97f9d
#
_cell.length_a   1.000
_cell.length_b   1.000
_cell.length_c   1.000
_cell.angle_alpha   90.00
_cell.angle_beta   90.00
_cell.angle_gamma   90.00
#
_symmetry.space_group_name_H-M   'P 1'
#
loop_
_entity.id
_entity.type
_entity.pdbx_description
1 polymer ?
#
loop_
_entity_poly.entity_id
_entity_poly.type
_entity_poly.pdbx_seq_one_letter_code
_entity_poly.pdbx_strand_id
1 'polypeptide(L)'
;MTESTTAPIDLFEKVKNHERREQLEAANEGGLNPYFRLLTSQAGPVVEMEGRETIMLGSNNYLGLTGDDRVKNAAREALDQYGTGVTGSRLLNGTTPIHVELEEQLAGWMNTEDAIVFSTGYQANVGCLQAMLGPADTVICDSGDHASLLDGCKLSGAKLRPFRHNQMDKLEKMLQRAAGDGGGILVVVDGVYSMEGDLPDLPRVVELSKRYGARIMVDEAHGVGVLGERGAGATELFGLEDQVDLRMGTFSKSLASCGGFIAGDHDVINYMRITSRSFIFSASGVPAAVGAALEATKICRTEGAPLFARLLENARYLRHGLEDLGLKVVQPGTMPDGSVADTPVVPVVVGEDWTAVLLWKALFDAGVY
;
A
#
# COMPACT_ATOMS: atom_id res chain seq x y z
N MET A 1 35.33 11.67 41.25
CA MET A 1 34.36 11.48 40.16
C MET A 1 34.89 10.32 39.35
N THR A 2 34.35 9.12 39.55
CA THR A 2 34.74 7.92 38.80
C THR A 2 33.94 7.95 37.49
N GLU A 3 34.63 8.19 36.37
CA GLU A 3 34.05 8.00 35.04
C GLU A 3 33.70 6.52 34.89
N SER A 4 32.42 6.22 34.87
CA SER A 4 31.91 4.92 34.48
C SER A 4 32.05 4.80 32.97
N THR A 5 33.18 4.35 32.49
CA THR A 5 33.38 3.93 31.13
C THR A 5 32.68 2.56 30.94
N THR A 6 31.40 2.58 30.64
CA THR A 6 30.75 1.36 30.11
C THR A 6 31.42 1.01 28.79
N ALA A 7 32.03 -0.17 28.73
CA ALA A 7 32.60 -0.68 27.49
C ALA A 7 31.49 -0.74 26.40
N PRO A 8 31.83 -0.44 25.14
CA PRO A 8 30.83 -0.52 24.06
C PRO A 8 30.30 -1.96 23.96
N ILE A 9 28.97 -2.08 23.95
CA ILE A 9 28.28 -3.36 23.75
C ILE A 9 28.43 -3.75 22.29
N ASP A 10 28.78 -5.01 22.03
CA ASP A 10 28.80 -5.52 20.66
C ASP A 10 27.42 -5.35 20.02
N LEU A 11 27.37 -4.65 18.88
CA LEU A 11 26.14 -4.37 18.15
C LEU A 11 25.35 -5.65 17.81
N PHE A 12 26.03 -6.77 17.57
CA PHE A 12 25.41 -8.02 17.19
C PHE A 12 24.91 -8.86 18.38
N GLU A 13 25.33 -8.55 19.62
CA GLU A 13 24.83 -9.25 20.80
C GLU A 13 23.30 -9.15 20.94
N LYS A 14 22.71 -7.99 20.59
CA LYS A 14 21.25 -7.80 20.59
C LYS A 14 20.51 -8.78 19.68
N VAL A 15 21.16 -9.28 18.60
CA VAL A 15 20.56 -10.22 17.67
C VAL A 15 20.44 -11.60 18.29
N LYS A 16 21.46 -12.02 19.08
CA LYS A 16 21.49 -13.33 19.75
C LYS A 16 20.40 -13.44 20.83
N ASN A 17 20.12 -12.32 21.51
CA ASN A 17 19.23 -12.27 22.67
C ASN A 17 17.84 -11.66 22.33
N HIS A 18 17.47 -11.61 21.05
CA HIS A 18 16.20 -10.99 20.65
C HIS A 18 15.06 -12.01 20.83
N GLU A 19 14.04 -11.64 21.62
CA GLU A 19 12.89 -12.48 21.95
C GLU A 19 12.19 -13.08 20.69
N ARG A 20 12.02 -12.31 19.62
CA ARG A 20 11.44 -12.78 18.37
C ARG A 20 12.23 -13.90 17.71
N ARG A 21 13.54 -13.97 17.94
CA ARG A 21 14.37 -15.05 17.39
C ARG A 21 14.03 -16.37 18.07
N GLU A 22 13.97 -16.39 19.40
CA GLU A 22 13.61 -17.59 20.16
C GLU A 22 12.20 -18.08 19.83
N GLN A 23 11.24 -17.13 19.70
CA GLN A 23 9.88 -17.44 19.26
C GLN A 23 9.84 -18.05 17.87
N LEU A 24 10.60 -17.51 16.92
CA LEU A 24 10.67 -18.04 15.56
C LEU A 24 11.34 -19.41 15.50
N GLU A 25 12.41 -19.63 16.26
CA GLU A 25 13.09 -20.93 16.35
C GLU A 25 12.14 -21.99 16.93
N ALA A 26 11.44 -21.69 18.03
CA ALA A 26 10.44 -22.58 18.62
C ALA A 26 9.26 -22.87 17.66
N ALA A 27 8.78 -21.86 16.94
CA ALA A 27 7.72 -22.03 15.94
C ALA A 27 8.18 -22.91 14.77
N ASN A 28 9.43 -22.77 14.32
CA ASN A 28 10.01 -23.62 13.27
C ASN A 28 10.12 -25.08 13.71
N GLU A 29 10.64 -25.33 14.91
CA GLU A 29 10.75 -26.68 15.48
C GLU A 29 9.37 -27.35 15.64
N GLY A 30 8.37 -26.58 16.03
CA GLY A 30 6.98 -27.03 16.19
C GLY A 30 6.17 -27.12 14.87
N GLY A 31 6.74 -26.72 13.72
CA GLY A 31 6.00 -26.65 12.45
C GLY A 31 4.88 -25.59 12.44
N LEU A 32 4.96 -24.61 13.34
CA LEU A 32 3.96 -23.57 13.56
C LEU A 32 4.36 -22.20 12.98
N ASN A 33 5.44 -22.14 12.19
CA ASN A 33 5.86 -20.88 11.55
C ASN A 33 5.00 -20.58 10.31
N PRO A 34 4.20 -19.49 10.30
CA PRO A 34 3.41 -19.10 9.13
C PRO A 34 4.23 -18.39 8.06
N TYR A 35 5.47 -17.97 8.37
CA TYR A 35 6.29 -17.11 7.52
C TYR A 35 7.24 -17.92 6.63
N PHE A 36 7.68 -17.30 5.51
CA PHE A 36 8.67 -17.83 4.58
C PHE A 36 8.29 -19.17 3.94
N ARG A 37 7.00 -19.41 3.72
CA ARG A 37 6.50 -20.62 3.05
C ARG A 37 6.79 -20.56 1.56
N LEU A 38 7.19 -21.70 0.98
CA LEU A 38 7.61 -21.78 -0.41
C LEU A 38 6.42 -21.93 -1.34
N LEU A 39 6.27 -20.93 -2.23
CA LEU A 39 5.37 -20.97 -3.37
C LEU A 39 6.13 -21.55 -4.57
N THR A 40 5.66 -22.66 -5.14
CA THR A 40 6.32 -23.37 -6.25
C THR A 40 5.58 -23.29 -7.58
N SER A 41 4.41 -22.64 -7.60
CA SER A 41 3.64 -22.36 -8.81
C SER A 41 3.54 -20.86 -9.09
N GLN A 42 2.91 -20.50 -10.20
CA GLN A 42 2.46 -19.14 -10.47
C GLN A 42 1.46 -18.69 -9.41
N ALA A 43 1.51 -17.41 -9.01
CA ALA A 43 0.53 -16.82 -8.11
C ALA A 43 -0.87 -16.82 -8.74
N GLY A 44 -1.85 -17.37 -8.04
CA GLY A 44 -3.24 -17.50 -8.49
C GLY A 44 -4.16 -17.79 -7.32
N PRO A 45 -5.46 -17.99 -7.55
CA PRO A 45 -6.42 -18.34 -6.49
C PRO A 45 -6.17 -19.75 -5.91
N VAL A 46 -5.59 -20.63 -6.69
CA VAL A 46 -5.07 -21.94 -6.27
C VAL A 46 -3.60 -22.01 -6.66
N VAL A 47 -2.76 -22.42 -5.74
CA VAL A 47 -1.30 -22.46 -5.90
C VAL A 47 -0.74 -23.79 -5.43
N GLU A 48 0.51 -24.08 -5.80
CA GLU A 48 1.28 -25.14 -5.20
C GLU A 48 2.22 -24.55 -4.13
N MET A 49 2.02 -24.97 -2.88
CA MET A 49 2.86 -24.60 -1.75
C MET A 49 3.37 -25.85 -1.05
N GLU A 50 4.69 -25.98 -0.94
CA GLU A 50 5.33 -27.12 -0.27
C GLU A 50 4.82 -28.48 -0.75
N GLY A 51 4.59 -28.61 -2.07
CA GLY A 51 4.15 -29.84 -2.71
C GLY A 51 2.66 -30.16 -2.52
N ARG A 52 1.86 -29.18 -2.12
CA ARG A 52 0.40 -29.32 -1.96
C ARG A 52 -0.36 -28.24 -2.72
N GLU A 53 -1.46 -28.63 -3.33
CA GLU A 53 -2.44 -27.69 -3.86
C GLU A 53 -3.10 -26.94 -2.69
N THR A 54 -3.13 -25.61 -2.77
CA THR A 54 -3.53 -24.74 -1.67
C THR A 54 -4.38 -23.58 -2.21
N ILE A 55 -5.54 -23.33 -1.60
CA ILE A 55 -6.37 -22.17 -1.87
C ILE A 55 -5.67 -20.93 -1.26
N MET A 56 -5.38 -19.94 -2.10
CA MET A 56 -4.62 -18.76 -1.71
C MET A 56 -5.58 -17.60 -1.37
N LEU A 57 -5.83 -17.37 -0.09
CA LEU A 57 -6.57 -16.22 0.42
C LEU A 57 -5.65 -15.12 0.97
N GLY A 58 -4.38 -15.44 1.24
CA GLY A 58 -3.40 -14.50 1.81
C GLY A 58 -2.69 -13.60 0.80
N SER A 59 -3.01 -13.66 -0.50
CA SER A 59 -2.36 -12.89 -1.54
C SER A 59 -3.08 -11.57 -1.82
N ASN A 60 -2.30 -10.50 -2.09
CA ASN A 60 -2.83 -9.23 -2.58
C ASN A 60 -3.05 -9.19 -4.10
N ASN A 61 -3.03 -10.33 -4.80
CA ASN A 61 -3.29 -10.45 -6.23
C ASN A 61 -4.80 -10.32 -6.53
N TYR A 62 -5.39 -9.20 -6.16
CA TYR A 62 -6.85 -9.00 -6.08
C TYR A 62 -7.58 -9.33 -7.37
N LEU A 63 -7.02 -8.99 -8.54
CA LEU A 63 -7.65 -9.19 -9.83
C LEU A 63 -7.15 -10.46 -10.56
N GLY A 64 -6.17 -11.16 -9.98
CA GLY A 64 -5.58 -12.35 -10.59
C GLY A 64 -4.73 -12.08 -11.84
N LEU A 65 -4.36 -10.82 -12.09
CA LEU A 65 -3.67 -10.40 -13.32
C LEU A 65 -2.22 -10.90 -13.43
N THR A 66 -1.61 -11.40 -12.36
CA THR A 66 -0.27 -12.03 -12.44
C THR A 66 -0.23 -13.22 -13.38
N GLY A 67 -1.38 -13.87 -13.60
CA GLY A 67 -1.55 -15.00 -14.52
C GLY A 67 -2.01 -14.63 -15.92
N ASP A 68 -2.45 -13.39 -16.16
CA ASP A 68 -2.99 -12.95 -17.45
C ASP A 68 -1.89 -12.96 -18.53
N ASP A 69 -2.19 -13.63 -19.67
CA ASP A 69 -1.21 -13.78 -20.76
C ASP A 69 -0.85 -12.43 -21.39
N ARG A 70 -1.74 -11.44 -21.41
CA ARG A 70 -1.47 -10.09 -21.93
C ARG A 70 -0.40 -9.40 -21.07
N VAL A 71 -0.56 -9.46 -19.74
CA VAL A 71 0.39 -8.90 -18.78
C VAL A 71 1.75 -9.60 -18.89
N LYS A 72 1.76 -10.94 -18.99
CA LYS A 72 3.00 -11.72 -19.17
C LYS A 72 3.69 -11.41 -20.50
N ASN A 73 2.93 -11.23 -21.58
CA ASN A 73 3.47 -10.91 -22.89
C ASN A 73 4.07 -9.50 -22.92
N ALA A 74 3.36 -8.50 -22.37
CA ALA A 74 3.90 -7.14 -22.22
C ALA A 74 5.21 -7.10 -21.40
N ALA A 75 5.31 -7.94 -20.36
CA ALA A 75 6.56 -8.09 -19.61
C ALA A 75 7.68 -8.68 -20.48
N ARG A 76 7.40 -9.71 -21.32
CA ARG A 76 8.38 -10.32 -22.22
C ARG A 76 8.83 -9.33 -23.31
N GLU A 77 7.91 -8.63 -23.93
CA GLU A 77 8.19 -7.61 -24.95
C GLU A 77 9.08 -6.49 -24.41
N ALA A 78 8.78 -6.00 -23.20
CA ALA A 78 9.60 -4.99 -22.55
C ALA A 78 10.99 -5.53 -22.19
N LEU A 79 11.12 -6.80 -21.75
CA LEU A 79 12.39 -7.47 -21.51
C LEU A 79 13.20 -7.60 -22.81
N ASP A 80 12.58 -8.03 -23.89
CA ASP A 80 13.25 -8.23 -25.20
C ASP A 80 13.73 -6.89 -25.77
N GLN A 81 12.94 -5.81 -25.61
CA GLN A 81 13.27 -4.50 -26.15
C GLN A 81 14.31 -3.74 -25.35
N TYR A 82 14.23 -3.77 -24.00
CA TYR A 82 15.03 -2.90 -23.12
C TYR A 82 16.03 -3.69 -22.25
N GLY A 83 16.05 -5.02 -22.32
CA GLY A 83 16.90 -5.88 -21.50
C GLY A 83 16.40 -6.08 -20.08
N THR A 84 17.24 -6.69 -19.23
CA THR A 84 16.90 -7.06 -17.85
C THR A 84 16.88 -5.88 -16.88
N GLY A 85 17.42 -4.73 -17.28
CA GLY A 85 17.45 -3.51 -16.48
C GLY A 85 18.08 -2.37 -17.25
N VAL A 86 17.83 -1.14 -16.84
CA VAL A 86 18.35 0.07 -17.51
C VAL A 86 19.61 0.63 -16.83
N THR A 87 20.06 0.02 -15.75
CA THR A 87 21.32 0.31 -15.02
C THR A 87 21.55 1.79 -14.68
N GLY A 88 20.46 2.52 -14.39
CA GLY A 88 20.50 3.92 -14.01
C GLY A 88 19.21 4.39 -13.37
N SER A 89 19.26 5.54 -12.73
CA SER A 89 18.06 6.18 -12.17
C SER A 89 17.23 6.86 -13.26
N ARG A 90 15.94 7.08 -12.95
CA ARG A 90 15.02 7.82 -13.83
C ARG A 90 15.54 9.20 -14.22
N LEU A 91 16.25 9.86 -13.31
CA LEU A 91 16.81 11.21 -13.54
C LEU A 91 17.92 11.22 -14.61
N LEU A 92 18.70 10.15 -14.74
CA LEU A 92 19.84 10.08 -15.64
C LEU A 92 19.51 9.34 -16.94
N ASN A 93 19.80 8.03 -16.98
CA ASN A 93 19.66 7.21 -18.19
C ASN A 93 18.56 6.14 -18.08
N GLY A 94 17.80 6.10 -16.99
CA GLY A 94 16.83 5.04 -16.71
C GLY A 94 15.38 5.36 -17.12
N THR A 95 15.12 6.46 -17.84
CA THR A 95 13.79 6.76 -18.36
C THR A 95 13.61 6.16 -19.75
N THR A 96 12.63 5.29 -19.92
CA THR A 96 12.25 4.67 -21.20
C THR A 96 10.86 5.11 -21.62
N PRO A 97 10.47 4.95 -22.91
CA PRO A 97 9.12 5.29 -23.39
C PRO A 97 7.99 4.65 -22.57
N ILE A 98 8.15 3.38 -22.14
CA ILE A 98 7.12 2.69 -21.34
C ILE A 98 6.96 3.28 -19.94
N HIS A 99 7.96 3.94 -19.37
CA HIS A 99 7.80 4.69 -18.12
C HIS A 99 6.91 5.92 -18.33
N VAL A 100 7.15 6.67 -19.40
CA VAL A 100 6.37 7.88 -19.72
C VAL A 100 4.93 7.51 -20.02
N GLU A 101 4.71 6.50 -20.85
CA GLU A 101 3.37 6.01 -21.16
C GLU A 101 2.62 5.52 -19.90
N LEU A 102 3.31 4.80 -19.00
CA LEU A 102 2.71 4.37 -17.74
C LEU A 102 2.31 5.56 -16.85
N GLU A 103 3.16 6.59 -16.75
CA GLU A 103 2.85 7.82 -16.00
C GLU A 103 1.62 8.54 -16.59
N GLU A 104 1.52 8.66 -17.91
CA GLU A 104 0.35 9.24 -18.60
C GLU A 104 -0.92 8.41 -18.35
N GLN A 105 -0.83 7.07 -18.44
CA GLN A 105 -1.96 6.18 -18.16
C GLN A 105 -2.44 6.30 -16.71
N LEU A 106 -1.52 6.38 -15.75
CA LEU A 106 -1.83 6.53 -14.33
C LEU A 106 -2.44 7.89 -14.01
N ALA A 107 -1.88 8.99 -14.53
CA ALA A 107 -2.44 10.32 -14.37
C ALA A 107 -3.89 10.40 -14.88
N GLY A 108 -4.13 9.88 -16.09
CA GLY A 108 -5.48 9.81 -16.66
C GLY A 108 -6.45 8.90 -15.88
N TRP A 109 -5.96 7.81 -15.28
CA TRP A 109 -6.78 6.93 -14.44
C TRP A 109 -7.16 7.58 -13.13
N MET A 110 -6.19 8.23 -12.48
CA MET A 110 -6.39 8.93 -11.21
C MET A 110 -7.11 10.28 -11.38
N ASN A 111 -7.44 10.70 -12.61
CA ASN A 111 -8.01 12.02 -12.89
C ASN A 111 -7.16 13.14 -12.29
N THR A 112 -5.84 13.11 -12.53
CA THR A 112 -4.85 14.09 -12.10
C THR A 112 -4.08 14.63 -13.30
N GLU A 113 -3.33 15.72 -13.10
CA GLU A 113 -2.56 16.34 -14.17
C GLU A 113 -1.32 15.55 -14.56
N ASP A 114 -0.70 14.86 -13.58
CA ASP A 114 0.57 14.15 -13.80
C ASP A 114 0.73 13.00 -12.80
N ALA A 115 1.69 12.11 -13.08
CA ALA A 115 2.11 11.04 -12.19
C ALA A 115 3.62 10.77 -12.30
N ILE A 116 4.21 10.22 -11.23
CA ILE A 116 5.61 9.81 -11.17
C ILE A 116 5.70 8.37 -10.67
N VAL A 117 6.46 7.53 -11.39
CA VAL A 117 6.63 6.09 -11.11
C VAL A 117 7.92 5.80 -10.38
N PHE A 118 7.82 5.06 -9.28
CA PHE A 118 8.91 4.57 -8.43
C PHE A 118 9.12 3.06 -8.58
N SER A 119 10.30 2.56 -8.19
CA SER A 119 10.63 1.14 -8.28
C SER A 119 9.85 0.26 -7.28
N THR A 120 9.30 0.83 -6.21
CA THR A 120 8.39 0.15 -5.26
C THR A 120 7.39 1.15 -4.68
N GLY A 121 6.24 0.64 -4.18
CA GLY A 121 5.27 1.47 -3.45
C GLY A 121 5.85 2.08 -2.17
N TYR A 122 6.71 1.32 -1.46
CA TYR A 122 7.41 1.84 -0.29
C TYR A 122 8.24 3.08 -0.62
N GLN A 123 9.00 3.04 -1.73
CA GLN A 123 9.81 4.18 -2.20
C GLN A 123 8.94 5.36 -2.66
N ALA A 124 7.75 5.11 -3.20
CA ALA A 124 6.82 6.16 -3.58
C ALA A 124 6.37 6.98 -2.35
N ASN A 125 5.94 6.32 -1.29
CA ASN A 125 5.57 6.98 -0.03
C ASN A 125 6.74 7.74 0.60
N VAL A 126 7.87 7.06 0.81
CA VAL A 126 9.07 7.68 1.40
C VAL A 126 9.55 8.87 0.57
N GLY A 127 9.58 8.70 -0.76
CA GLY A 127 10.05 9.73 -1.68
C GLY A 127 9.15 10.96 -1.75
N CYS A 128 7.83 10.72 -1.74
CA CYS A 128 6.85 11.79 -1.71
C CYS A 128 6.96 12.62 -0.43
N LEU A 129 6.86 11.96 0.72
CA LEU A 129 6.87 12.63 2.02
C LEU A 129 8.19 13.36 2.30
N GLN A 130 9.32 12.74 1.93
CA GLN A 130 10.64 13.35 2.08
C GLN A 130 10.86 14.55 1.13
N ALA A 131 10.24 14.55 -0.06
CA ALA A 131 10.35 15.65 -1.00
C ALA A 131 9.46 16.82 -0.62
N MET A 132 8.26 16.55 -0.11
CA MET A 132 7.22 17.56 0.14
C MET A 132 7.30 18.22 1.51
N LEU A 133 7.95 17.57 2.49
CA LEU A 133 7.94 18.00 3.90
C LEU A 133 9.33 18.31 4.40
N GLY A 134 9.42 19.24 5.34
CA GLY A 134 10.65 19.61 6.03
C GLY A 134 10.42 19.95 7.50
N PRO A 135 11.48 20.35 8.24
CA PRO A 135 11.41 20.57 9.69
C PRO A 135 10.42 21.64 10.16
N ALA A 136 10.02 22.55 9.25
CA ALA A 136 9.03 23.60 9.57
C ALA A 136 7.59 23.06 9.48
N ASP A 137 7.37 21.95 8.77
CA ASP A 137 6.05 21.44 8.45
C ASP A 137 5.53 20.46 9.49
N THR A 138 4.24 20.18 9.45
CA THR A 138 3.59 19.16 10.28
C THR A 138 2.91 18.14 9.38
N VAL A 139 3.16 16.85 9.65
CA VAL A 139 2.45 15.74 9.03
C VAL A 139 1.57 15.05 10.07
N ILE A 140 0.31 14.82 9.72
CA ILE A 140 -0.69 14.18 10.58
C ILE A 140 -1.08 12.87 9.91
N CYS A 141 -0.80 11.75 10.60
CA CYS A 141 -1.02 10.39 10.11
C CYS A 141 -2.05 9.65 10.96
N ASP A 142 -2.85 8.79 10.35
CA ASP A 142 -3.61 7.79 11.10
C ASP A 142 -2.65 6.76 11.74
N SER A 143 -2.98 6.27 12.93
CA SER A 143 -2.16 5.24 13.60
C SER A 143 -2.22 3.87 12.93
N GLY A 144 -3.17 3.66 12.01
CA GLY A 144 -3.30 2.47 11.16
C GLY A 144 -2.55 2.56 9.83
N ASP A 145 -1.99 3.73 9.50
CA ASP A 145 -1.28 3.96 8.23
C ASP A 145 -0.10 3.01 8.04
N HIS A 146 0.16 2.68 6.78
CA HIS A 146 1.23 1.77 6.40
C HIS A 146 2.62 2.27 6.85
N ALA A 147 3.50 1.33 7.23
CA ALA A 147 4.85 1.62 7.76
C ALA A 147 5.68 2.55 6.86
N SER A 148 5.52 2.48 5.52
CA SER A 148 6.25 3.36 4.59
C SER A 148 5.86 4.83 4.73
N LEU A 149 4.62 5.13 5.10
CA LEU A 149 4.16 6.49 5.40
C LEU A 149 4.85 7.01 6.67
N LEU A 150 4.82 6.21 7.75
CA LEU A 150 5.48 6.58 9.00
C LEU A 150 7.00 6.78 8.84
N ASP A 151 7.65 5.94 8.03
CA ASP A 151 9.08 6.07 7.78
C ASP A 151 9.39 7.28 6.88
N GLY A 152 8.57 7.54 5.88
CA GLY A 152 8.66 8.77 5.07
C GLY A 152 8.50 10.04 5.91
N CYS A 153 7.52 10.05 6.82
CA CYS A 153 7.33 11.15 7.78
C CYS A 153 8.56 11.38 8.66
N LYS A 154 9.13 10.33 9.24
CA LYS A 154 10.35 10.43 10.06
C LYS A 154 11.55 10.95 9.24
N LEU A 155 11.73 10.43 8.04
CA LEU A 155 12.84 10.82 7.16
C LEU A 155 12.72 12.23 6.61
N SER A 156 11.51 12.81 6.53
CA SER A 156 11.29 14.20 6.12
C SER A 156 11.81 15.21 7.14
N GLY A 157 11.90 14.80 8.42
CA GLY A 157 12.22 15.70 9.54
C GLY A 157 11.05 16.58 9.98
N ALA A 158 9.88 16.45 9.37
CA ALA A 158 8.67 17.18 9.78
C ALA A 158 8.16 16.76 11.16
N LYS A 159 7.35 17.61 11.76
CA LYS A 159 6.70 17.31 13.05
C LYS A 159 5.61 16.25 12.82
N LEU A 160 5.87 14.99 13.20
CA LEU A 160 4.90 13.90 13.11
C LEU A 160 3.88 13.96 14.25
N ARG A 161 2.59 14.02 13.90
CA ARG A 161 1.45 14.02 14.83
C ARG A 161 0.48 12.90 14.49
N PRO A 162 0.65 11.69 15.03
CA PRO A 162 -0.31 10.62 14.79
C PRO A 162 -1.65 10.89 15.51
N PHE A 163 -2.75 10.54 14.87
CA PHE A 163 -4.06 10.46 15.51
C PHE A 163 -4.53 9.00 15.56
N ARG A 164 -5.41 8.71 16.53
CA ARG A 164 -5.92 7.37 16.75
C ARG A 164 -6.81 6.96 15.57
N HIS A 165 -6.64 5.71 15.12
CA HIS A 165 -7.29 5.15 13.94
C HIS A 165 -8.78 5.54 13.85
N ASN A 166 -9.12 6.16 12.72
CA ASN A 166 -10.45 6.61 12.33
C ASN A 166 -11.17 7.54 13.37
N GLN A 167 -10.43 8.17 14.31
CA GLN A 167 -11.01 9.10 15.29
C GLN A 167 -10.92 10.56 14.84
N MET A 168 -11.97 11.04 14.21
CA MET A 168 -12.02 12.39 13.63
C MET A 168 -11.90 13.52 14.66
N ASP A 169 -12.35 13.32 15.91
CA ASP A 169 -12.14 14.25 17.01
C ASP A 169 -10.64 14.39 17.39
N LYS A 170 -9.86 13.33 17.20
CA LYS A 170 -8.41 13.36 17.41
C LYS A 170 -7.69 14.01 16.24
N LEU A 171 -8.12 13.72 15.00
CA LEU A 171 -7.63 14.41 13.81
C LEU A 171 -7.82 15.93 13.96
N GLU A 172 -9.02 16.40 14.31
CA GLU A 172 -9.30 17.81 14.47
C GLU A 172 -8.41 18.46 15.54
N LYS A 173 -8.16 17.79 16.67
CA LYS A 173 -7.22 18.28 17.69
C LYS A 173 -5.78 18.39 17.19
N MET A 174 -5.32 17.46 16.32
CA MET A 174 -3.98 17.54 15.74
C MET A 174 -3.91 18.69 14.73
N LEU A 175 -4.93 18.89 13.90
CA LEU A 175 -5.04 20.00 12.96
C LEU A 175 -5.03 21.37 13.68
N GLN A 176 -5.81 21.52 14.76
CA GLN A 176 -5.80 22.74 15.58
C GLN A 176 -4.39 23.08 16.11
N ARG A 177 -3.68 22.07 16.60
CA ARG A 177 -2.31 22.27 17.08
C ARG A 177 -1.34 22.61 15.97
N ALA A 178 -1.44 21.92 14.81
CA ALA A 178 -0.59 22.18 13.66
C ALA A 178 -0.79 23.59 13.10
N ALA A 179 -2.03 24.07 13.03
CA ALA A 179 -2.34 25.45 12.59
C ALA A 179 -1.70 26.51 13.49
N GLY A 180 -1.46 26.22 14.77
CA GLY A 180 -0.77 27.10 15.70
C GLY A 180 0.76 27.06 15.60
N ASP A 181 1.34 26.03 14.98
CA ASP A 181 2.80 25.85 14.88
C ASP A 181 3.43 26.66 13.74
N GLY A 182 2.66 27.06 12.73
CA GLY A 182 3.15 27.59 11.46
C GLY A 182 3.74 26.48 10.57
N GLY A 183 4.10 26.83 9.32
CA GLY A 183 4.55 25.86 8.32
C GLY A 183 3.39 25.19 7.57
N GLY A 184 3.71 24.30 6.63
CA GLY A 184 2.74 23.49 5.89
C GLY A 184 2.15 22.36 6.74
N ILE A 185 0.93 21.93 6.40
CA ILE A 185 0.27 20.82 7.06
C ILE A 185 -0.13 19.81 5.99
N LEU A 186 0.26 18.56 6.17
CA LEU A 186 -0.17 17.41 5.34
C LEU A 186 -0.89 16.40 6.22
N VAL A 187 -2.10 16.03 5.83
CA VAL A 187 -2.82 14.87 6.39
C VAL A 187 -2.63 13.68 5.47
N VAL A 188 -2.27 12.55 6.05
CA VAL A 188 -2.04 11.31 5.32
C VAL A 188 -2.94 10.22 5.91
N VAL A 189 -3.61 9.45 5.04
CA VAL A 189 -4.43 8.29 5.41
C VAL A 189 -4.35 7.21 4.34
N ASP A 190 -4.48 5.93 4.74
CA ASP A 190 -4.68 4.83 3.80
C ASP A 190 -6.13 4.88 3.27
N GLY A 191 -6.32 4.65 1.96
CA GLY A 191 -7.65 4.54 1.33
C GLY A 191 -8.37 3.25 1.74
N VAL A 192 -7.61 2.18 1.99
CA VAL A 192 -8.06 0.95 2.65
C VAL A 192 -6.95 0.51 3.59
N TYR A 193 -7.24 0.37 4.87
CA TYR A 193 -6.26 -0.08 5.86
C TYR A 193 -5.99 -1.57 5.74
N SER A 194 -4.72 -1.92 5.61
CA SER A 194 -4.29 -3.28 5.24
C SER A 194 -4.58 -4.34 6.31
N MET A 195 -4.57 -3.96 7.58
CA MET A 195 -4.76 -4.87 8.72
C MET A 195 -6.21 -4.91 9.19
N GLU A 196 -6.86 -3.76 9.21
CA GLU A 196 -8.25 -3.58 9.65
C GLU A 196 -9.24 -3.89 8.52
N GLY A 197 -8.83 -3.72 7.26
CA GLY A 197 -9.68 -3.92 6.09
C GLY A 197 -10.81 -2.90 5.97
N ASP A 198 -10.77 -1.84 6.76
CA ASP A 198 -11.76 -0.77 6.74
C ASP A 198 -11.31 0.46 5.91
N LEU A 199 -12.23 1.39 5.74
CA LEU A 199 -12.03 2.66 5.04
C LEU A 199 -11.84 3.80 6.04
N PRO A 200 -11.09 4.85 5.67
CA PRO A 200 -11.12 6.12 6.41
C PRO A 200 -12.51 6.78 6.28
N ASP A 201 -12.90 7.56 7.28
CA ASP A 201 -13.97 8.55 7.10
C ASP A 201 -13.43 9.71 6.23
N LEU A 202 -13.17 9.37 4.95
CA LEU A 202 -12.51 10.28 4.02
C LEU A 202 -13.26 11.60 3.81
N PRO A 203 -14.62 11.61 3.73
CA PRO A 203 -15.35 12.88 3.67
C PRO A 203 -15.05 13.82 4.85
N ARG A 204 -14.97 13.26 6.06
CA ARG A 204 -14.67 14.04 7.26
C ARG A 204 -13.20 14.44 7.34
N VAL A 205 -12.28 13.56 6.91
CA VAL A 205 -10.86 13.91 6.77
C VAL A 205 -10.69 15.12 5.86
N VAL A 206 -11.33 15.12 4.69
CA VAL A 206 -11.29 16.21 3.72
C VAL A 206 -11.88 17.49 4.29
N GLU A 207 -13.06 17.42 4.90
CA GLU A 207 -13.71 18.59 5.51
C GLU A 207 -12.83 19.26 6.56
N LEU A 208 -12.28 18.46 7.47
CA LEU A 208 -11.40 18.95 8.54
C LEU A 208 -10.11 19.53 7.98
N SER A 209 -9.44 18.81 7.07
CA SER A 209 -8.19 19.27 6.46
C SER A 209 -8.35 20.63 5.79
N LYS A 210 -9.39 20.82 4.98
CA LYS A 210 -9.68 22.09 4.34
C LYS A 210 -9.97 23.21 5.33
N ARG A 211 -10.69 22.92 6.40
CA ARG A 211 -11.01 23.90 7.45
C ARG A 211 -9.74 24.50 8.07
N TYR A 212 -8.69 23.69 8.20
CA TYR A 212 -7.42 24.11 8.79
C TYR A 212 -6.31 24.41 7.76
N GLY A 213 -6.63 24.44 6.47
CA GLY A 213 -5.69 24.75 5.39
C GLY A 213 -4.63 23.67 5.16
N ALA A 214 -4.91 22.41 5.53
CA ALA A 214 -4.03 21.27 5.31
C ALA A 214 -4.23 20.69 3.91
N ARG A 215 -3.13 20.16 3.32
CA ARG A 215 -3.14 19.32 2.13
C ARG A 215 -3.39 17.85 2.52
N ILE A 216 -3.82 17.06 1.55
CA ILE A 216 -4.25 15.67 1.79
C ILE A 216 -3.54 14.72 0.83
N MET A 217 -2.99 13.65 1.38
CA MET A 217 -2.48 12.51 0.63
C MET A 217 -3.26 11.25 1.02
N VAL A 218 -3.71 10.48 0.04
CA VAL A 218 -4.35 9.18 0.24
C VAL A 218 -3.48 8.09 -0.36
N ASP A 219 -3.13 7.08 0.44
CA ASP A 219 -2.48 5.86 -0.01
C ASP A 219 -3.54 4.87 -0.50
N GLU A 220 -3.68 4.79 -1.82
CA GLU A 220 -4.64 3.92 -2.51
C GLU A 220 -4.06 2.52 -2.83
N ALA A 221 -3.00 2.09 -2.15
CA ALA A 221 -2.34 0.82 -2.45
C ALA A 221 -3.30 -0.39 -2.41
N HIS A 222 -4.33 -0.35 -1.58
CA HIS A 222 -5.40 -1.35 -1.51
C HIS A 222 -6.72 -0.90 -2.18
N GLY A 223 -6.79 0.34 -2.64
CA GLY A 223 -7.96 0.93 -3.31
C GLY A 223 -7.89 0.85 -4.83
N VAL A 224 -6.69 1.06 -5.41
CA VAL A 224 -6.48 1.04 -6.87
C VAL A 224 -6.76 -0.35 -7.47
N GLY A 225 -7.59 -0.37 -8.51
CA GLY A 225 -8.07 -1.60 -9.14
C GLY A 225 -9.12 -2.33 -8.31
N VAL A 226 -9.74 -1.67 -7.33
CA VAL A 226 -10.72 -2.29 -6.42
C VAL A 226 -11.94 -1.41 -6.18
N LEU A 227 -11.73 -0.18 -5.72
CA LEU A 227 -12.78 0.72 -5.28
C LEU A 227 -13.09 1.80 -6.31
N GLY A 228 -14.36 2.22 -6.35
CA GLY A 228 -14.86 3.15 -7.35
C GLY A 228 -15.33 2.47 -8.62
N GLU A 229 -16.10 3.16 -9.44
CA GLU A 229 -16.64 2.65 -10.72
C GLU A 229 -15.52 2.36 -11.72
N ARG A 230 -14.51 3.23 -11.75
CA ARG A 230 -13.32 3.11 -12.61
C ARG A 230 -12.17 2.35 -11.92
N GLY A 231 -12.33 2.00 -10.64
CA GLY A 231 -11.27 1.37 -9.83
C GLY A 231 -10.14 2.33 -9.44
N ALA A 232 -10.39 3.65 -9.37
CA ALA A 232 -9.36 4.61 -9.01
C ALA A 232 -9.16 4.77 -7.48
N GLY A 233 -9.87 4.01 -6.66
CA GLY A 233 -9.65 3.93 -5.22
C GLY A 233 -10.74 4.57 -4.36
N ALA A 234 -10.47 4.70 -3.07
CA ALA A 234 -11.38 5.29 -2.09
C ALA A 234 -11.72 6.75 -2.42
N THR A 235 -10.77 7.48 -2.95
CA THR A 235 -10.95 8.88 -3.35
C THR A 235 -12.06 9.01 -4.41
N GLU A 236 -12.08 8.12 -5.40
CA GLU A 236 -13.16 8.02 -6.40
C GLU A 236 -14.47 7.54 -5.76
N LEU A 237 -14.40 6.48 -4.95
CA LEU A 237 -15.57 5.89 -4.28
C LEU A 237 -16.38 6.93 -3.52
N PHE A 238 -15.71 7.88 -2.86
CA PHE A 238 -16.35 8.97 -2.12
C PHE A 238 -16.63 10.24 -2.95
N GLY A 239 -16.25 10.26 -4.23
CA GLY A 239 -16.42 11.44 -5.11
C GLY A 239 -15.59 12.64 -4.67
N LEU A 240 -14.39 12.41 -4.15
CA LEU A 240 -13.50 13.41 -3.57
C LEU A 240 -12.23 13.68 -4.39
N GLU A 241 -12.23 13.28 -5.66
CA GLU A 241 -11.05 13.34 -6.53
C GLU A 241 -10.48 14.76 -6.68
N ASP A 242 -11.32 15.78 -6.78
CA ASP A 242 -10.90 17.18 -6.86
C ASP A 242 -10.52 17.79 -5.50
N GLN A 243 -10.54 16.99 -4.43
CA GLN A 243 -10.36 17.46 -3.07
C GLN A 243 -9.16 16.83 -2.35
N VAL A 244 -8.58 15.81 -2.93
CA VAL A 244 -7.37 15.13 -2.47
C VAL A 244 -6.20 15.55 -3.36
N ASP A 245 -5.13 16.06 -2.75
CA ASP A 245 -4.00 16.65 -3.46
C ASP A 245 -3.05 15.62 -4.06
N LEU A 246 -2.79 14.53 -3.33
CA LEU A 246 -1.86 13.49 -3.73
C LEU A 246 -2.48 12.10 -3.55
N ARG A 247 -2.31 11.24 -4.54
CA ARG A 247 -2.75 9.84 -4.49
C ARG A 247 -1.57 8.94 -4.76
N MET A 248 -1.32 8.05 -3.84
CA MET A 248 -0.32 7.01 -3.99
C MET A 248 -0.98 5.71 -4.45
N GLY A 249 -0.32 4.94 -5.29
CA GLY A 249 -0.71 3.58 -5.61
C GLY A 249 0.49 2.66 -5.77
N THR A 250 0.25 1.35 -5.72
CA THR A 250 1.30 0.33 -5.89
C THR A 250 0.97 -0.63 -7.03
N PHE A 251 2.02 -1.16 -7.68
CA PHE A 251 1.85 -2.19 -8.71
C PHE A 251 1.89 -3.60 -8.14
N SER A 252 2.25 -3.77 -6.87
CA SER A 252 2.48 -5.08 -6.24
C SER A 252 1.21 -5.80 -5.78
N LYS A 253 0.03 -5.31 -6.13
CA LYS A 253 -1.28 -5.85 -5.76
C LYS A 253 -2.16 -6.04 -7.01
N SER A 254 -3.21 -5.24 -7.20
CA SER A 254 -4.12 -5.33 -8.36
C SER A 254 -3.40 -5.23 -9.71
N LEU A 255 -2.32 -4.45 -9.79
CA LEU A 255 -1.56 -4.25 -11.04
C LEU A 255 -0.47 -5.31 -11.30
N ALA A 256 -0.44 -6.39 -10.52
CA ALA A 256 0.26 -7.64 -10.82
C ALA A 256 1.77 -7.52 -11.15
N SER A 257 2.47 -6.50 -10.61
CA SER A 257 3.86 -6.21 -10.92
C SER A 257 4.64 -5.75 -9.66
N CYS A 258 5.71 -5.00 -9.85
CA CYS A 258 6.47 -4.35 -8.79
C CYS A 258 6.70 -2.88 -9.15
N GLY A 259 6.47 -2.00 -8.19
CA GLY A 259 6.59 -0.56 -8.34
C GLY A 259 5.51 0.18 -7.57
N GLY A 260 5.45 1.48 -7.75
CA GLY A 260 4.43 2.36 -7.20
C GLY A 260 4.45 3.72 -7.88
N PHE A 261 3.48 4.54 -7.57
CA PHE A 261 3.37 5.88 -8.17
C PHE A 261 2.79 6.89 -7.19
N ILE A 262 3.02 8.15 -7.48
CA ILE A 262 2.29 9.29 -6.91
C ILE A 262 1.65 10.03 -8.07
N ALA A 263 0.38 10.39 -7.93
CA ALA A 263 -0.38 11.18 -8.90
C ALA A 263 -0.89 12.47 -8.22
N GLY A 264 -0.90 13.58 -8.95
CA GLY A 264 -1.30 14.88 -8.43
C GLY A 264 -1.13 16.02 -9.45
N ASP A 265 -0.97 17.23 -8.93
CA ASP A 265 -0.70 18.45 -9.70
C ASP A 265 0.65 18.36 -10.43
N HIS A 266 0.70 18.89 -11.66
CA HIS A 266 1.88 18.82 -12.53
C HIS A 266 3.13 19.45 -11.90
N ASP A 267 3.01 20.62 -11.29
CA ASP A 267 4.15 21.32 -10.69
C ASP A 267 4.68 20.57 -9.47
N VAL A 268 3.79 19.97 -8.67
CA VAL A 268 4.14 19.14 -7.51
C VAL A 268 4.87 17.87 -7.95
N ILE A 269 4.37 17.18 -8.98
CA ILE A 269 5.01 15.98 -9.53
C ILE A 269 6.37 16.30 -10.14
N ASN A 270 6.51 17.42 -10.88
CA ASN A 270 7.78 17.86 -11.41
C ASN A 270 8.79 18.21 -10.31
N TYR A 271 8.33 18.84 -9.25
CA TYR A 271 9.19 19.10 -8.08
C TYR A 271 9.69 17.77 -7.47
N MET A 272 8.86 16.75 -7.34
CA MET A 272 9.30 15.43 -6.87
C MET A 272 10.32 14.77 -7.78
N ARG A 273 10.22 14.93 -9.12
CA ARG A 273 11.18 14.36 -10.08
C ARG A 273 12.62 14.83 -9.83
N ILE A 274 12.80 16.03 -9.28
CA ILE A 274 14.12 16.62 -9.03
C ILE A 274 14.53 16.69 -7.55
N THR A 275 13.63 16.35 -6.62
CA THR A 275 13.90 16.43 -5.17
C THR A 275 13.74 15.11 -4.44
N SER A 276 12.91 14.18 -4.95
CA SER A 276 12.64 12.91 -4.28
C SER A 276 13.88 12.00 -4.28
N ARG A 277 14.47 11.80 -3.11
CA ARG A 277 15.72 11.03 -2.97
C ARG A 277 15.56 9.56 -3.35
N SER A 278 14.44 8.91 -2.99
CA SER A 278 14.17 7.51 -3.37
C SER A 278 13.95 7.33 -4.87
N PHE A 279 13.60 8.38 -5.60
CA PHE A 279 13.52 8.40 -7.05
C PHE A 279 14.89 8.64 -7.70
N ILE A 280 15.61 9.66 -7.24
CA ILE A 280 16.88 10.11 -7.84
C ILE A 280 18.01 9.10 -7.60
N PHE A 281 18.09 8.53 -6.39
CA PHE A 281 19.17 7.67 -5.93
C PHE A 281 18.83 6.18 -5.96
N SER A 282 17.78 5.81 -6.69
CA SER A 282 17.43 4.42 -6.96
C SER A 282 17.52 4.10 -8.44
N ALA A 283 17.83 2.85 -8.75
CA ALA A 283 17.67 2.36 -10.11
C ALA A 283 16.20 2.41 -10.54
N SER A 284 16.00 2.69 -11.80
CA SER A 284 14.69 2.67 -12.44
C SER A 284 14.04 1.28 -12.34
N GLY A 285 12.73 1.21 -12.37
CA GLY A 285 11.99 -0.05 -12.43
C GLY A 285 12.46 -0.92 -13.60
N VAL A 286 12.59 -2.23 -13.38
CA VAL A 286 13.03 -3.14 -14.43
C VAL A 286 12.00 -3.18 -15.57
N PRO A 287 12.45 -3.22 -16.85
CA PRO A 287 11.56 -3.12 -18.00
C PRO A 287 10.37 -4.10 -17.98
N ALA A 288 10.62 -5.35 -17.61
CA ALA A 288 9.56 -6.37 -17.53
C ALA A 288 8.46 -5.99 -16.51
N ALA A 289 8.84 -5.42 -15.36
CA ALA A 289 7.87 -4.98 -14.36
C ALA A 289 7.09 -3.74 -14.82
N VAL A 290 7.74 -2.80 -15.51
CA VAL A 290 7.09 -1.60 -16.06
C VAL A 290 6.12 -1.97 -17.17
N GLY A 291 6.51 -2.87 -18.09
CA GLY A 291 5.64 -3.38 -19.16
C GLY A 291 4.41 -4.11 -18.61
N ALA A 292 4.60 -4.97 -17.60
CA ALA A 292 3.50 -5.64 -16.92
C ALA A 292 2.53 -4.65 -16.25
N ALA A 293 3.06 -3.65 -15.52
CA ALA A 293 2.25 -2.64 -14.85
C ALA A 293 1.47 -1.78 -15.85
N LEU A 294 2.08 -1.41 -16.98
CA LEU A 294 1.44 -0.66 -18.06
C LEU A 294 0.24 -1.42 -18.62
N GLU A 295 0.43 -2.68 -18.97
CA GLU A 295 -0.65 -3.50 -19.53
C GLU A 295 -1.76 -3.75 -18.49
N ALA A 296 -1.41 -4.07 -17.24
CA ALA A 296 -2.38 -4.21 -16.16
C ALA A 296 -3.20 -2.92 -15.94
N THR A 297 -2.54 -1.76 -16.03
CA THR A 297 -3.21 -0.45 -15.95
C THR A 297 -4.20 -0.26 -17.12
N LYS A 298 -3.81 -0.61 -18.34
CA LYS A 298 -4.71 -0.57 -19.52
C LYS A 298 -5.92 -1.47 -19.34
N ILE A 299 -5.71 -2.71 -18.90
CA ILE A 299 -6.79 -3.66 -18.61
C ILE A 299 -7.75 -3.09 -17.57
N CYS A 300 -7.25 -2.58 -16.45
CA CYS A 300 -8.08 -1.98 -15.40
C CYS A 300 -8.92 -0.81 -15.93
N ARG A 301 -8.33 0.06 -16.75
CA ARG A 301 -9.03 1.24 -17.31
C ARG A 301 -10.08 0.92 -18.35
N THR A 302 -9.92 -0.15 -19.13
CA THR A 302 -10.78 -0.46 -20.27
C THR A 302 -11.75 -1.59 -20.01
N GLU A 303 -11.38 -2.54 -19.17
CA GLU A 303 -12.10 -3.80 -18.93
C GLU A 303 -12.28 -4.11 -17.43
N GLY A 304 -11.83 -3.19 -16.52
CA GLY A 304 -11.72 -3.46 -15.10
C GLY A 304 -13.03 -3.59 -14.35
N ALA A 305 -14.09 -2.85 -14.74
CA ALA A 305 -15.34 -2.78 -13.99
C ALA A 305 -15.94 -4.15 -13.60
N PRO A 306 -16.05 -5.15 -14.50
CA PRO A 306 -16.52 -6.49 -14.11
C PRO A 306 -15.54 -7.24 -13.20
N LEU A 307 -14.23 -6.96 -13.25
CA LEU A 307 -13.24 -7.56 -12.37
C LEU A 307 -13.39 -7.02 -10.96
N PHE A 308 -13.55 -5.70 -10.81
CA PHE A 308 -13.75 -5.02 -9.53
C PHE A 308 -15.05 -5.50 -8.86
N ALA A 309 -16.15 -5.53 -9.64
CA ALA A 309 -17.45 -6.00 -9.16
C ALA A 309 -17.38 -7.45 -8.62
N ARG A 310 -16.74 -8.35 -9.38
CA ARG A 310 -16.57 -9.75 -8.97
C ARG A 310 -15.70 -9.89 -7.72
N LEU A 311 -14.64 -9.10 -7.60
CA LEU A 311 -13.79 -9.10 -6.41
C LEU A 311 -14.59 -8.72 -5.16
N LEU A 312 -15.34 -7.62 -5.22
CA LEU A 312 -16.14 -7.14 -4.08
C LEU A 312 -17.31 -8.09 -3.76
N GLU A 313 -17.91 -8.73 -4.78
CA GLU A 313 -18.90 -9.80 -4.56
C GLU A 313 -18.29 -10.99 -3.82
N ASN A 314 -17.11 -11.44 -4.21
CA ASN A 314 -16.37 -12.51 -3.52
C ASN A 314 -16.02 -12.13 -2.08
N ALA A 315 -15.56 -10.89 -1.84
CA ALA A 315 -15.25 -10.40 -0.51
C ALA A 315 -16.49 -10.37 0.38
N ARG A 316 -17.62 -9.89 -0.14
CA ARG A 316 -18.91 -9.89 0.56
C ARG A 316 -19.38 -11.31 0.89
N TYR A 317 -19.29 -12.23 -0.07
CA TYR A 317 -19.65 -13.63 0.11
C TYR A 317 -18.80 -14.27 1.23
N LEU A 318 -17.48 -14.06 1.21
CA LEU A 318 -16.58 -14.57 2.24
C LEU A 318 -16.92 -13.98 3.62
N ARG A 319 -17.14 -12.66 3.70
CA ARG A 319 -17.50 -11.96 4.93
C ARG A 319 -18.75 -12.56 5.58
N HIS A 320 -19.84 -12.67 4.83
CA HIS A 320 -21.09 -13.23 5.33
C HIS A 320 -20.93 -14.69 5.75
N GLY A 321 -20.23 -15.51 4.96
CA GLY A 321 -19.99 -16.90 5.33
C GLY A 321 -19.20 -17.06 6.64
N LEU A 322 -18.22 -16.20 6.89
CA LEU A 322 -17.47 -16.18 8.14
C LEU A 322 -18.33 -15.69 9.33
N GLU A 323 -19.18 -14.69 9.12
CA GLU A 323 -20.14 -14.20 10.12
C GLU A 323 -21.19 -15.26 10.48
N ASP A 324 -21.71 -15.99 9.48
CA ASP A 324 -22.67 -17.09 9.69
C ASP A 324 -22.06 -18.24 10.52
N LEU A 325 -20.73 -18.41 10.45
CA LEU A 325 -19.98 -19.34 11.31
C LEU A 325 -19.74 -18.78 12.72
N GLY A 326 -20.20 -17.57 13.03
CA GLY A 326 -20.03 -16.90 14.31
C GLY A 326 -18.65 -16.29 14.54
N LEU A 327 -17.84 -16.12 13.48
CA LEU A 327 -16.55 -15.47 13.57
C LEU A 327 -16.72 -13.94 13.62
N LYS A 328 -15.84 -13.27 14.36
CA LYS A 328 -15.82 -11.82 14.41
C LYS A 328 -15.03 -11.28 13.21
N VAL A 329 -15.75 -10.74 12.23
CA VAL A 329 -15.16 -10.09 11.04
C VAL A 329 -15.18 -8.58 11.21
N VAL A 330 -14.09 -7.90 10.83
CA VAL A 330 -14.03 -6.43 10.84
C VAL A 330 -14.93 -5.87 9.74
N GLN A 331 -15.74 -4.87 10.09
CA GLN A 331 -16.61 -4.21 9.12
C GLN A 331 -15.85 -3.11 8.37
N PRO A 332 -16.02 -2.99 7.04
CA PRO A 332 -15.24 -2.06 6.23
C PRO A 332 -15.65 -0.58 6.37
N GLY A 333 -16.70 -0.28 7.08
CA GLY A 333 -17.21 1.07 7.28
C GLY A 333 -18.55 1.32 6.59
N THR A 334 -19.03 2.54 6.71
CA THR A 334 -20.34 2.95 6.19
C THR A 334 -20.18 4.06 5.18
N MET A 335 -20.84 3.92 4.05
CA MET A 335 -20.90 4.95 3.00
C MET A 335 -21.79 6.12 3.43
N PRO A 336 -21.66 7.32 2.83
CA PRO A 336 -22.48 8.48 3.15
C PRO A 336 -23.99 8.27 3.02
N ASP A 337 -24.42 7.32 2.19
CA ASP A 337 -25.83 6.94 2.00
C ASP A 337 -26.34 5.95 3.06
N GLY A 338 -25.50 5.55 4.00
CA GLY A 338 -25.79 4.59 5.07
C GLY A 338 -25.60 3.12 4.69
N SER A 339 -25.22 2.81 3.46
CA SER A 339 -24.87 1.44 3.06
C SER A 339 -23.53 1.00 3.66
N VAL A 340 -23.33 -0.31 3.82
CA VAL A 340 -22.04 -0.86 4.22
C VAL A 340 -21.12 -0.87 3.00
N ALA A 341 -19.89 -0.39 3.17
CA ALA A 341 -18.89 -0.45 2.14
C ALA A 341 -18.38 -1.90 1.95
N ASP A 342 -17.82 -2.19 0.79
CA ASP A 342 -17.09 -3.43 0.54
C ASP A 342 -15.61 -3.11 0.35
N THR A 343 -14.73 -3.95 0.91
CA THR A 343 -13.29 -3.88 0.70
C THR A 343 -12.73 -5.26 0.36
N PRO A 344 -11.59 -5.35 -0.31
CA PRO A 344 -11.02 -6.63 -0.72
C PRO A 344 -10.40 -7.40 0.46
N VAL A 345 -10.23 -6.75 1.60
CA VAL A 345 -9.60 -7.30 2.80
C VAL A 345 -10.68 -7.70 3.80
N VAL A 346 -10.67 -8.96 4.24
CA VAL A 346 -11.68 -9.54 5.15
C VAL A 346 -11.00 -10.09 6.40
N PRO A 347 -10.67 -9.25 7.39
CA PRO A 347 -9.95 -9.67 8.57
C PRO A 347 -10.87 -10.39 9.58
N VAL A 348 -10.37 -11.49 10.13
CA VAL A 348 -11.04 -12.24 11.22
C VAL A 348 -10.30 -11.98 12.53
N VAL A 349 -11.01 -11.48 13.53
CA VAL A 349 -10.43 -11.19 14.84
C VAL A 349 -10.52 -12.43 15.71
N VAL A 350 -9.38 -13.06 15.98
CA VAL A 350 -9.29 -14.29 16.78
C VAL A 350 -8.76 -14.06 18.20
N GLY A 351 -8.31 -12.85 18.54
CA GLY A 351 -7.86 -12.46 19.88
C GLY A 351 -6.36 -12.64 20.05
N GLU A 352 -5.93 -13.70 20.73
CA GLU A 352 -4.54 -13.94 21.08
C GLU A 352 -3.68 -14.40 19.90
N ASP A 353 -2.41 -13.98 19.87
CA ASP A 353 -1.46 -14.31 18.80
C ASP A 353 -1.31 -15.82 18.56
N TRP A 354 -1.27 -16.62 19.64
CA TRP A 354 -1.21 -18.07 19.53
C TRP A 354 -2.46 -18.69 18.90
N THR A 355 -3.63 -18.12 19.16
CA THR A 355 -4.87 -18.56 18.51
C THR A 355 -4.81 -18.31 17.01
N ALA A 356 -4.27 -17.18 16.59
CA ALA A 356 -4.07 -16.88 15.16
C ALA A 356 -3.10 -17.88 14.50
N VAL A 357 -2.00 -18.20 15.15
CA VAL A 357 -1.01 -19.21 14.65
C VAL A 357 -1.64 -20.59 14.53
N LEU A 358 -2.40 -21.04 15.54
CA LEU A 358 -3.05 -22.35 15.52
C LEU A 358 -4.17 -22.42 14.47
N LEU A 359 -4.94 -21.36 14.29
CA LEU A 359 -5.97 -21.28 13.25
C LEU A 359 -5.33 -21.29 11.86
N TRP A 360 -4.28 -20.49 11.66
CA TRP A 360 -3.50 -20.55 10.42
C TRP A 360 -3.01 -21.97 10.13
N LYS A 361 -2.43 -22.66 11.12
CA LYS A 361 -1.93 -24.01 10.94
C LYS A 361 -3.03 -24.99 10.53
N ALA A 362 -4.19 -24.91 11.19
CA ALA A 362 -5.34 -25.76 10.87
C ALA A 362 -5.86 -25.50 9.44
N LEU A 363 -5.95 -24.22 9.03
CA LEU A 363 -6.34 -23.84 7.67
C LEU A 363 -5.30 -24.32 6.66
N PHE A 364 -4.01 -24.12 6.93
CA PHE A 364 -2.93 -24.58 6.06
C PHE A 364 -2.95 -26.09 5.88
N ASP A 365 -3.16 -26.87 6.96
CA ASP A 365 -3.29 -28.33 6.90
C ASP A 365 -4.53 -28.77 6.11
N ALA A 366 -5.58 -27.95 6.11
CA ALA A 366 -6.78 -28.15 5.31
C ALA A 366 -6.65 -27.67 3.85
N GLY A 367 -5.48 -27.14 3.45
CA GLY A 367 -5.23 -26.64 2.09
C GLY A 367 -5.67 -25.22 1.83
N VAL A 368 -5.69 -24.35 2.85
CA VAL A 368 -6.02 -22.91 2.74
C VAL A 368 -4.89 -22.07 3.34
N TYR A 369 -4.40 -21.09 2.59
CA TYR A 369 -3.35 -20.15 3.05
C TYR A 369 -3.81 -18.70 2.95
#